data_230ec3800fff4dc21ece9b79d8d35d0c
#
_entry.id   230ec3800fff4dc21ece9b79d8d35d0c
#
_cell.length_a   1.000
_cell.length_b   1.000
_cell.length_c   1.000
_cell.angle_alpha   90.00
_cell.angle_beta   90.00
_cell.angle_gamma   90.00
#
_symmetry.space_group_name_H-M   'P 1'
#
loop_
_entity.id
_entity.type
_entity.pdbx_description
1 polymer ?
#
loop_
_entity_poly.entity_id
_entity_poly.type
_entity_poly.pdbx_seq_one_letter_code
_entity_poly.pdbx_strand_id
1 'polypeptide(L)'
;AGTIIVHGASSAVMLLCSALYVASLSLSAFLITALLFGSAVYFYKRSQVLSGDILRRAAQADVEFYGAFGHLLGGFKEVKLSTARGQDLHENYLVRRSAASHRYRVDSARRFNAGANVTNIFFYILIGTLVFGLPDNLETSQIAAKVINVIIFVGSAIEIVLRALPMLAKANLAVESLDRLERRLDEADERADLAAAARGPALRDRIACRMLSYSYFDPDGKEMFRIGPVDFEVRAGEILFIVGGNGSGKSTLIRLLARLYEPRTGAMFWDGAPVDQDNLAEYRNLFSAIFSDFHLFDRLYGLDGVDGEEVAALLERMELSHKTGYAQGRFSRLDLSTGQRKRLALVTTLLEDKAVWIFDEWAADQDPTFRRVFYEELLPEWRARGKTLVVVTHDDRYFHVADRVLVMEEGRMAAAGASA
;
A
#
# COMPACT_ATOMS: atom_id res chain seq x y z
N ALA A 1 -17.05 14.60 -5.11
CA ALA A 1 -18.10 14.11 -4.21
C ALA A 1 -19.05 15.25 -3.80
N GLY A 2 -18.59 16.40 -3.31
CA GLY A 2 -19.45 17.50 -2.84
C GLY A 2 -20.47 18.01 -3.86
N THR A 3 -20.06 18.24 -5.10
CA THR A 3 -20.94 18.70 -6.20
C THR A 3 -22.06 17.70 -6.51
N ILE A 4 -21.80 16.40 -6.45
CA ILE A 4 -22.79 15.35 -6.73
C ILE A 4 -23.84 15.31 -5.62
N ILE A 5 -23.44 15.48 -4.35
CA ILE A 5 -24.35 15.51 -3.20
C ILE A 5 -25.25 16.74 -3.28
N VAL A 6 -24.69 17.91 -3.58
CA VAL A 6 -25.45 19.16 -3.73
C VAL A 6 -26.46 19.06 -4.87
N HIS A 7 -26.04 18.57 -6.05
CA HIS A 7 -26.96 18.38 -7.18
C HIS A 7 -28.00 17.29 -6.91
N GLY A 8 -27.65 16.23 -6.19
CA GLY A 8 -28.59 15.20 -5.77
C GLY A 8 -29.67 15.73 -4.82
N ALA A 9 -29.25 16.51 -3.81
CA ALA A 9 -30.17 17.12 -2.86
C ALA A 9 -31.11 18.15 -3.54
N SER A 10 -30.55 19.04 -4.38
CA SER A 10 -31.38 20.01 -5.12
C SER A 10 -32.35 19.34 -6.09
N SER A 11 -31.94 18.27 -6.77
CA SER A 11 -32.82 17.48 -7.64
C SER A 11 -33.93 16.77 -6.84
N ALA A 12 -33.67 16.28 -5.64
CA ALA A 12 -34.66 15.65 -4.79
C ALA A 12 -35.75 16.69 -4.32
N VAL A 13 -35.32 17.87 -3.89
CA VAL A 13 -36.24 18.97 -3.52
C VAL A 13 -37.08 19.38 -4.72
N MET A 14 -36.48 19.52 -5.89
CA MET A 14 -37.14 19.88 -7.13
C MET A 14 -38.18 18.82 -7.55
N LEU A 15 -37.86 17.52 -7.43
CA LEU A 15 -38.81 16.43 -7.69
C LEU A 15 -40.00 16.48 -6.72
N LEU A 16 -39.75 16.73 -5.43
CA LEU A 16 -40.80 16.84 -4.42
C LEU A 16 -41.76 18.02 -4.71
N CYS A 17 -41.18 19.19 -4.94
CA CYS A 17 -41.98 20.40 -5.26
C CYS A 17 -42.80 20.22 -6.54
N SER A 18 -42.23 19.60 -7.56
CA SER A 18 -42.92 19.32 -8.82
C SER A 18 -44.03 18.29 -8.66
N ALA A 19 -43.83 17.26 -7.84
CA ALA A 19 -44.87 16.28 -7.53
C ALA A 19 -46.05 16.92 -6.80
N LEU A 20 -45.81 17.78 -5.81
CA LEU A 20 -46.85 18.54 -5.09
C LEU A 20 -47.61 19.50 -6.03
N TYR A 21 -46.88 20.18 -6.92
CA TYR A 21 -47.52 21.09 -7.89
C TYR A 21 -48.39 20.33 -8.90
N VAL A 22 -47.93 19.22 -9.45
CA VAL A 22 -48.76 18.40 -10.37
C VAL A 22 -50.00 17.84 -9.66
N ALA A 23 -49.86 17.40 -8.40
CA ALA A 23 -51.01 16.94 -7.58
C ALA A 23 -52.02 18.02 -7.34
N SER A 24 -51.61 19.29 -7.16
CA SER A 24 -52.52 20.44 -6.99
C SER A 24 -53.27 20.84 -8.27
N LEU A 25 -52.68 20.52 -9.44
CA LEU A 25 -53.31 20.81 -10.73
C LEU A 25 -54.33 19.73 -11.15
N SER A 26 -53.97 18.46 -11.01
CA SER A 26 -54.82 17.33 -11.38
C SER A 26 -54.36 16.03 -10.69
N LEU A 27 -55.27 15.45 -9.91
CA LEU A 27 -54.98 14.16 -9.23
C LEU A 27 -54.80 13.03 -10.22
N SER A 28 -55.53 12.97 -11.33
CA SER A 28 -55.39 11.96 -12.37
C SER A 28 -54.02 12.04 -13.08
N ALA A 29 -53.61 13.27 -13.44
CA ALA A 29 -52.29 13.48 -14.03
C ALA A 29 -51.17 13.12 -13.05
N PHE A 30 -51.32 13.40 -11.78
CA PHE A 30 -50.39 13.01 -10.74
C PHE A 30 -50.27 11.48 -10.61
N LEU A 31 -51.37 10.74 -10.56
CA LEU A 31 -51.39 9.29 -10.45
C LEU A 31 -50.73 8.60 -11.66
N ILE A 32 -51.02 9.09 -12.87
CA ILE A 32 -50.40 8.59 -14.11
C ILE A 32 -48.88 8.83 -14.06
N THR A 33 -48.45 10.03 -13.70
CA THR A 33 -47.03 10.39 -13.57
C THR A 33 -46.32 9.52 -12.51
N ALA A 34 -46.94 9.35 -11.35
CA ALA A 34 -46.37 8.54 -10.26
C ALA A 34 -46.25 7.06 -10.64
N LEU A 35 -47.27 6.50 -11.33
CA LEU A 35 -47.21 5.10 -11.80
C LEU A 35 -46.11 4.89 -12.84
N LEU A 36 -46.03 5.73 -13.85
CA LEU A 36 -45.00 5.59 -14.91
C LEU A 36 -43.60 5.86 -14.39
N PHE A 37 -43.43 6.86 -13.54
CA PHE A 37 -42.15 7.15 -12.87
C PHE A 37 -41.71 6.01 -11.95
N GLY A 38 -42.62 5.48 -11.13
CA GLY A 38 -42.35 4.32 -10.26
C GLY A 38 -41.95 3.09 -11.06
N SER A 39 -42.62 2.84 -12.21
CA SER A 39 -42.22 1.75 -13.13
C SER A 39 -40.86 1.98 -13.71
N ALA A 40 -40.51 3.18 -14.15
CA ALA A 40 -39.18 3.52 -14.67
C ALA A 40 -38.08 3.28 -13.62
N VAL A 41 -38.31 3.71 -12.38
CA VAL A 41 -37.38 3.47 -11.25
C VAL A 41 -37.24 1.98 -10.95
N TYR A 42 -38.30 1.22 -10.98
CA TYR A 42 -38.26 -0.22 -10.78
C TYR A 42 -37.40 -0.94 -11.85
N PHE A 43 -37.65 -0.66 -13.13
CA PHE A 43 -36.87 -1.23 -14.23
C PHE A 43 -35.40 -0.78 -14.20
N TYR A 44 -35.17 0.49 -13.86
CA TYR A 44 -33.82 1.00 -13.67
C TYR A 44 -33.04 0.26 -12.55
N LYS A 45 -33.65 0.14 -11.36
CA LYS A 45 -33.03 -0.62 -10.24
C LYS A 45 -32.74 -2.06 -10.61
N ARG A 46 -33.68 -2.75 -11.29
CA ARG A 46 -33.46 -4.12 -11.75
C ARG A 46 -32.28 -4.23 -12.73
N SER A 47 -32.12 -3.26 -13.62
CA SER A 47 -30.99 -3.19 -14.55
C SER A 47 -29.66 -2.93 -13.81
N GLN A 48 -29.67 -2.11 -12.75
CA GLN A 48 -28.47 -1.75 -11.99
C GLN A 48 -27.92 -2.92 -11.14
N VAL A 49 -28.76 -3.72 -10.51
CA VAL A 49 -28.34 -4.90 -9.72
C VAL A 49 -27.50 -5.85 -10.57
N LEU A 50 -27.83 -6.00 -11.84
CA LEU A 50 -27.10 -6.85 -12.79
C LEU A 50 -25.76 -6.22 -13.28
N SER A 51 -25.54 -4.93 -12.98
CA SER A 51 -24.37 -4.19 -13.49
C SER A 51 -23.19 -4.14 -12.51
N GLY A 52 -23.44 -4.38 -11.21
CA GLY A 52 -22.42 -4.31 -10.16
C GLY A 52 -21.27 -5.32 -10.38
N ASP A 53 -21.60 -6.55 -10.73
CA ASP A 53 -20.61 -7.61 -10.97
C ASP A 53 -19.71 -7.31 -12.18
N ILE A 54 -20.28 -6.69 -13.23
CA ILE A 54 -19.50 -6.33 -14.41
C ILE A 54 -18.55 -5.17 -14.09
N LEU A 55 -18.97 -4.23 -13.26
CA LEU A 55 -18.11 -3.13 -12.83
C LEU A 55 -16.93 -3.65 -12.01
N ARG A 56 -17.16 -4.62 -11.12
CA ARG A 56 -16.09 -5.29 -10.36
C ARG A 56 -15.12 -6.04 -11.28
N ARG A 57 -15.65 -6.79 -12.26
CA ARG A 57 -14.82 -7.49 -13.27
C ARG A 57 -14.02 -6.51 -14.13
N ALA A 58 -14.58 -5.36 -14.48
CA ALA A 58 -13.86 -4.31 -15.20
C ALA A 58 -12.70 -3.76 -14.38
N ALA A 59 -12.92 -3.48 -13.09
CA ALA A 59 -11.88 -3.01 -12.18
C ALA A 59 -10.76 -4.06 -12.01
N GLN A 60 -11.11 -5.34 -11.87
CA GLN A 60 -10.14 -6.43 -11.77
C GLN A 60 -9.32 -6.59 -13.06
N ALA A 61 -9.95 -6.54 -14.23
CA ALA A 61 -9.26 -6.60 -15.52
C ALA A 61 -8.31 -5.41 -15.72
N ASP A 62 -8.64 -4.23 -15.19
CA ASP A 62 -7.74 -3.08 -15.17
C ASP A 62 -6.50 -3.35 -14.32
N VAL A 63 -6.66 -3.90 -13.13
CA VAL A 63 -5.53 -4.28 -12.25
C VAL A 63 -4.62 -5.29 -12.94
N GLU A 64 -5.17 -6.31 -13.60
CA GLU A 64 -4.39 -7.30 -14.34
C GLU A 64 -3.65 -6.70 -15.53
N PHE A 65 -4.28 -5.75 -16.25
CA PHE A 65 -3.64 -5.02 -17.33
C PHE A 65 -2.49 -4.15 -16.83
N TYR A 66 -2.70 -3.37 -15.77
CA TYR A 66 -1.63 -2.56 -15.17
C TYR A 66 -0.51 -3.41 -14.59
N GLY A 67 -0.80 -4.59 -14.03
CA GLY A 67 0.20 -5.56 -13.61
C GLY A 67 1.09 -6.01 -14.77
N ALA A 68 0.48 -6.39 -15.92
CA ALA A 68 1.23 -6.78 -17.11
C ALA A 68 2.06 -5.61 -17.68
N PHE A 69 1.53 -4.39 -17.61
CA PHE A 69 2.28 -3.19 -18.00
C PHE A 69 3.46 -2.91 -17.07
N GLY A 70 3.30 -3.18 -15.78
CA GLY A 70 4.37 -3.13 -14.79
C GLY A 70 5.53 -4.08 -15.13
N HIS A 71 5.25 -5.29 -15.61
CA HIS A 71 6.29 -6.21 -16.09
C HIS A 71 7.05 -5.67 -17.31
N LEU A 72 6.38 -4.97 -18.23
CA LEU A 72 7.05 -4.32 -19.36
C LEU A 72 8.02 -3.23 -18.88
N LEU A 73 7.60 -2.40 -17.94
CA LEU A 73 8.43 -1.30 -17.41
C LEU A 73 9.58 -1.83 -16.54
N GLY A 74 9.29 -2.76 -15.62
CA GLY A 74 10.31 -3.34 -14.74
C GLY A 74 11.31 -4.22 -15.48
N GLY A 75 10.85 -4.97 -16.49
CA GLY A 75 11.68 -5.87 -17.31
C GLY A 75 12.10 -5.26 -18.67
N PHE A 76 12.15 -3.93 -18.79
CA PHE A 76 12.42 -3.29 -20.09
C PHE A 76 13.77 -3.70 -20.72
N LYS A 77 14.80 -3.88 -19.89
CA LYS A 77 16.14 -4.31 -20.37
C LYS A 77 16.08 -5.71 -20.94
N GLU A 78 15.44 -6.63 -20.26
CA GLU A 78 15.27 -8.03 -20.65
C GLU A 78 14.41 -8.17 -21.90
N VAL A 79 13.34 -7.37 -22.01
CA VAL A 79 12.48 -7.29 -23.21
C VAL A 79 13.27 -6.75 -24.39
N LYS A 80 14.11 -5.74 -24.20
CA LYS A 80 14.94 -5.15 -25.25
C LYS A 80 16.03 -6.13 -25.75
N LEU A 81 16.53 -7.01 -24.89
CA LEU A 81 17.52 -8.02 -25.24
C LEU A 81 16.93 -9.22 -25.98
N SER A 82 15.61 -9.45 -25.92
CA SER A 82 14.96 -10.61 -26.52
C SER A 82 13.68 -10.20 -27.27
N THR A 83 13.77 -10.11 -28.57
CA THR A 83 12.61 -9.78 -29.44
C THR A 83 11.46 -10.76 -29.24
N ALA A 84 11.74 -12.06 -29.08
CA ALA A 84 10.73 -13.09 -28.85
C ALA A 84 9.98 -12.86 -27.52
N ARG A 85 10.69 -12.49 -26.45
CA ARG A 85 10.07 -12.15 -25.16
C ARG A 85 9.20 -10.89 -25.27
N GLY A 86 9.69 -9.88 -25.99
CA GLY A 86 8.94 -8.65 -26.22
C GLY A 86 7.66 -8.90 -27.00
N GLN A 87 7.73 -9.72 -28.04
CA GLN A 87 6.59 -10.09 -28.87
C GLN A 87 5.56 -10.93 -28.06
N ASP A 88 6.00 -11.93 -27.32
CA ASP A 88 5.13 -12.74 -26.47
C ASP A 88 4.41 -11.89 -25.40
N LEU A 89 5.17 -11.04 -24.67
CA LEU A 89 4.60 -10.14 -23.68
C LEU A 89 3.57 -9.18 -24.31
N HIS A 90 3.85 -8.64 -25.48
CA HIS A 90 2.95 -7.72 -26.19
C HIS A 90 1.69 -8.44 -26.67
N GLU A 91 1.84 -9.50 -27.48
CA GLU A 91 0.71 -10.14 -28.17
C GLU A 91 -0.14 -11.01 -27.23
N ASN A 92 0.49 -11.82 -26.39
CA ASN A 92 -0.20 -12.81 -25.56
C ASN A 92 -0.65 -12.26 -24.21
N TYR A 93 -0.03 -11.18 -23.71
CA TYR A 93 -0.37 -10.64 -22.40
C TYR A 93 -0.95 -9.23 -22.48
N LEU A 94 -0.24 -8.24 -23.03
CA LEU A 94 -0.71 -6.85 -23.02
C LEU A 94 -1.94 -6.65 -23.91
N VAL A 95 -1.90 -7.11 -25.18
CA VAL A 95 -3.01 -6.96 -26.10
C VAL A 95 -4.25 -7.70 -25.59
N ARG A 96 -4.11 -8.94 -25.12
CA ARG A 96 -5.23 -9.73 -24.61
C ARG A 96 -5.86 -9.11 -23.36
N ARG A 97 -5.04 -8.66 -22.39
CA ARG A 97 -5.53 -8.03 -21.16
C ARG A 97 -6.13 -6.65 -21.42
N SER A 98 -5.54 -5.86 -22.33
CA SER A 98 -6.12 -4.60 -22.80
C SER A 98 -7.48 -4.82 -23.45
N ALA A 99 -7.61 -5.82 -24.32
CA ALA A 99 -8.88 -6.17 -24.97
C ALA A 99 -9.93 -6.63 -23.96
N ALA A 100 -9.54 -7.41 -22.95
CA ALA A 100 -10.45 -7.84 -21.86
C ALA A 100 -10.92 -6.64 -21.02
N SER A 101 -10.01 -5.78 -20.57
CA SER A 101 -10.35 -4.54 -19.86
C SER A 101 -11.29 -3.66 -20.68
N HIS A 102 -10.97 -3.43 -21.96
CA HIS A 102 -11.81 -2.64 -22.87
C HIS A 102 -13.21 -3.27 -23.02
N ARG A 103 -13.32 -4.59 -23.21
CA ARG A 103 -14.61 -5.30 -23.34
C ARG A 103 -15.47 -5.08 -22.09
N TYR A 104 -14.92 -5.33 -20.90
CA TYR A 104 -15.69 -5.15 -19.65
C TYR A 104 -16.10 -3.70 -19.41
N ARG A 105 -15.27 -2.72 -19.78
CA ARG A 105 -15.62 -1.30 -19.71
C ARG A 105 -16.76 -0.96 -20.67
N VAL A 106 -16.72 -1.44 -21.91
CA VAL A 106 -17.77 -1.23 -22.90
C VAL A 106 -19.08 -1.92 -22.46
N ASP A 107 -19.01 -3.15 -21.97
CA ASP A 107 -20.18 -3.88 -21.50
C ASP A 107 -20.80 -3.20 -20.26
N SER A 108 -19.99 -2.70 -19.34
CA SER A 108 -20.45 -1.88 -18.22
C SER A 108 -21.14 -0.62 -18.69
N ALA A 109 -20.52 0.14 -19.61
CA ALA A 109 -21.12 1.36 -20.16
C ALA A 109 -22.42 1.08 -20.91
N ARG A 110 -22.48 0.02 -21.72
CA ARG A 110 -23.70 -0.39 -22.45
C ARG A 110 -24.87 -0.69 -21.48
N ARG A 111 -24.62 -1.39 -20.39
CA ARG A 111 -25.67 -1.71 -19.41
C ARG A 111 -26.16 -0.50 -18.66
N PHE A 112 -25.23 0.41 -18.25
CA PHE A 112 -25.64 1.67 -17.64
C PHE A 112 -26.46 2.52 -18.61
N ASN A 113 -26.04 2.64 -19.86
CA ASN A 113 -26.79 3.37 -20.90
C ASN A 113 -28.12 2.71 -21.23
N ALA A 114 -28.21 1.37 -21.24
CA ALA A 114 -29.49 0.69 -21.44
C ALA A 114 -30.50 1.04 -20.34
N GLY A 115 -30.08 1.10 -19.06
CA GLY A 115 -30.96 1.54 -17.98
C GLY A 115 -31.43 2.99 -18.14
N ALA A 116 -30.54 3.90 -18.55
CA ALA A 116 -30.90 5.29 -18.84
C ALA A 116 -31.87 5.41 -20.02
N ASN A 117 -31.66 4.63 -21.10
CA ASN A 117 -32.54 4.62 -22.26
C ASN A 117 -33.96 4.11 -21.91
N VAL A 118 -34.07 3.09 -21.07
CA VAL A 118 -35.38 2.63 -20.57
C VAL A 118 -36.10 3.75 -19.84
N THR A 119 -35.42 4.50 -18.99
CA THR A 119 -36.00 5.65 -18.28
C THR A 119 -36.48 6.72 -19.27
N ASN A 120 -35.70 7.03 -20.31
CA ASN A 120 -36.09 7.98 -21.36
C ASN A 120 -37.34 7.50 -22.12
N ILE A 121 -37.46 6.22 -22.43
CA ILE A 121 -38.66 5.65 -23.09
C ILE A 121 -39.88 5.87 -22.20
N PHE A 122 -39.82 5.57 -20.90
CA PHE A 122 -40.91 5.83 -19.98
C PHE A 122 -41.26 7.31 -19.92
N PHE A 123 -40.29 8.21 -19.98
CA PHE A 123 -40.48 9.64 -20.00
C PHE A 123 -41.25 10.11 -21.25
N TYR A 124 -40.92 9.61 -22.44
CA TYR A 124 -41.64 9.91 -23.67
C TYR A 124 -43.07 9.31 -23.69
N ILE A 125 -43.23 8.09 -23.15
CA ILE A 125 -44.54 7.48 -22.98
C ILE A 125 -45.43 8.34 -22.06
N LEU A 126 -44.86 8.85 -20.96
CA LEU A 126 -45.58 9.76 -20.05
C LEU A 126 -46.07 11.01 -20.76
N ILE A 127 -45.20 11.68 -21.51
CA ILE A 127 -45.58 12.87 -22.28
C ILE A 127 -46.68 12.53 -23.28
N GLY A 128 -46.52 11.45 -24.06
CA GLY A 128 -47.52 11.01 -25.03
C GLY A 128 -48.87 10.68 -24.39
N THR A 129 -48.88 10.00 -23.24
CA THR A 129 -50.11 9.67 -22.50
C THR A 129 -50.85 10.93 -22.01
N LEU A 130 -50.08 11.92 -21.54
CA LEU A 130 -50.68 13.20 -21.10
C LEU A 130 -51.19 14.06 -22.24
N VAL A 131 -50.52 14.00 -23.41
CA VAL A 131 -50.97 14.78 -24.59
C VAL A 131 -52.19 14.15 -25.23
N PHE A 132 -52.21 12.83 -25.42
CA PHE A 132 -53.24 12.14 -26.20
C PHE A 132 -54.28 11.40 -25.37
N GLY A 133 -54.05 11.18 -24.06
CA GLY A 133 -54.93 10.40 -23.19
C GLY A 133 -55.84 11.23 -22.29
N LEU A 134 -55.66 12.53 -22.21
CA LEU A 134 -56.56 13.42 -21.45
C LEU A 134 -57.70 13.94 -22.34
N PRO A 135 -58.92 14.10 -21.81
CA PRO A 135 -60.10 14.54 -22.60
C PRO A 135 -59.94 15.95 -23.17
N ASP A 136 -60.52 16.18 -24.37
CA ASP A 136 -60.41 17.40 -25.16
C ASP A 136 -61.28 18.58 -24.67
N ASN A 137 -61.22 18.95 -23.40
CA ASN A 137 -61.83 20.18 -22.87
C ASN A 137 -60.78 21.29 -22.75
N LEU A 138 -61.18 22.55 -23.02
CA LEU A 138 -60.26 23.70 -22.95
C LEU A 138 -59.52 23.85 -21.62
N GLU A 139 -60.19 23.61 -20.48
CA GLU A 139 -59.55 23.63 -19.15
C GLU A 139 -58.55 22.50 -18.97
N THR A 140 -58.86 21.28 -19.42
CA THR A 140 -58.01 20.11 -19.35
C THR A 140 -56.77 20.28 -20.24
N SER A 141 -56.91 20.93 -21.42
CA SER A 141 -55.81 21.25 -22.33
C SER A 141 -54.81 22.24 -21.69
N GLN A 142 -55.27 23.25 -20.96
CA GLN A 142 -54.40 24.19 -20.24
C GLN A 142 -53.68 23.51 -19.06
N ILE A 143 -54.35 22.63 -18.33
CA ILE A 143 -53.75 21.83 -17.27
C ILE A 143 -52.69 20.88 -17.84
N ALA A 144 -53.00 20.19 -18.95
CA ALA A 144 -52.06 19.30 -19.62
C ALA A 144 -50.77 20.05 -20.02
N ALA A 145 -50.89 21.24 -20.61
CA ALA A 145 -49.74 22.05 -21.01
C ALA A 145 -48.85 22.43 -19.80
N LYS A 146 -49.48 22.82 -18.68
CA LYS A 146 -48.73 23.12 -17.43
C LYS A 146 -48.03 21.91 -16.87
N VAL A 147 -48.69 20.75 -16.83
CA VAL A 147 -48.09 19.47 -16.36
C VAL A 147 -46.95 19.05 -17.25
N ILE A 148 -47.06 19.11 -18.58
CA ILE A 148 -46.00 18.76 -19.54
C ILE A 148 -44.78 19.66 -19.35
N ASN A 149 -44.95 20.96 -19.17
CA ASN A 149 -43.85 21.89 -18.91
C ASN A 149 -43.09 21.51 -17.63
N VAL A 150 -43.83 21.16 -16.55
CA VAL A 150 -43.20 20.68 -15.31
C VAL A 150 -42.41 19.38 -15.52
N ILE A 151 -43.00 18.44 -16.26
CA ILE A 151 -42.35 17.15 -16.54
C ILE A 151 -41.07 17.34 -17.37
N ILE A 152 -41.09 18.21 -18.37
CA ILE A 152 -39.87 18.55 -19.17
C ILE A 152 -38.83 19.17 -18.28
N PHE A 153 -39.19 20.07 -17.38
CA PHE A 153 -38.27 20.69 -16.44
C PHE A 153 -37.68 19.67 -15.47
N VAL A 154 -38.48 18.75 -14.95
CA VAL A 154 -38.06 17.66 -14.06
C VAL A 154 -37.17 16.65 -14.79
N GLY A 155 -37.35 16.46 -16.11
CA GLY A 155 -36.51 15.54 -16.91
C GLY A 155 -35.01 15.82 -16.82
N SER A 156 -34.64 17.09 -16.78
CA SER A 156 -33.26 17.51 -16.61
C SER A 156 -32.69 17.11 -15.25
N ALA A 157 -33.45 17.21 -14.18
CA ALA A 157 -33.03 16.80 -12.84
C ALA A 157 -32.87 15.28 -12.74
N ILE A 158 -33.77 14.52 -13.38
CA ILE A 158 -33.68 13.05 -13.44
C ILE A 158 -32.43 12.64 -14.21
N GLU A 159 -32.11 13.29 -15.33
CA GLU A 159 -30.91 12.99 -16.10
C GLU A 159 -29.61 13.19 -15.30
N ILE A 160 -29.54 14.28 -14.52
CA ILE A 160 -28.40 14.56 -13.64
C ILE A 160 -28.21 13.42 -12.62
N VAL A 161 -29.31 12.98 -11.96
CA VAL A 161 -29.26 11.88 -11.00
C VAL A 161 -28.82 10.57 -11.65
N LEU A 162 -29.40 10.24 -12.82
CA LEU A 162 -29.05 9.02 -13.56
C LEU A 162 -27.57 8.98 -13.99
N ARG A 163 -27.01 10.11 -14.39
CA ARG A 163 -25.57 10.22 -14.72
C ARG A 163 -24.66 10.14 -13.50
N ALA A 164 -25.14 10.58 -12.32
CA ALA A 164 -24.38 10.54 -11.09
C ALA A 164 -24.26 9.10 -10.51
N LEU A 165 -25.25 8.25 -10.71
CA LEU A 165 -25.29 6.89 -10.12
C LEU A 165 -24.09 5.98 -10.52
N PRO A 166 -23.65 5.91 -11.79
CA PRO A 166 -22.44 5.15 -12.16
C PRO A 166 -21.18 5.68 -11.48
N MET A 167 -21.10 6.98 -11.28
CA MET A 167 -19.97 7.63 -10.63
C MET A 167 -19.95 7.32 -9.12
N LEU A 168 -21.10 7.31 -8.46
CA LEU A 168 -21.25 6.89 -7.08
C LEU A 168 -20.89 5.40 -6.90
N ALA A 169 -21.32 4.53 -7.82
CA ALA A 169 -20.98 3.12 -7.78
C ALA A 169 -19.45 2.89 -7.87
N LYS A 170 -18.75 3.63 -8.75
CA LYS A 170 -17.28 3.60 -8.84
C LYS A 170 -16.62 4.15 -7.58
N ALA A 171 -17.15 5.24 -7.01
CA ALA A 171 -16.64 5.81 -5.78
C ALA A 171 -16.77 4.81 -4.61
N ASN A 172 -17.91 4.13 -4.48
CA ASN A 172 -18.09 3.09 -3.46
C ASN A 172 -17.07 1.94 -3.58
N LEU A 173 -16.79 1.46 -4.80
CA LEU A 173 -15.75 0.44 -5.01
C LEU A 173 -14.35 0.93 -4.61
N ALA A 174 -14.04 2.20 -4.87
CA ALA A 174 -12.78 2.79 -4.44
C ALA A 174 -12.71 2.89 -2.90
N VAL A 175 -13.79 3.32 -2.25
CA VAL A 175 -13.90 3.36 -0.78
C VAL A 175 -13.79 1.96 -0.18
N GLU A 176 -14.49 0.95 -0.71
CA GLU A 176 -14.36 -0.44 -0.26
C GLU A 176 -12.92 -0.97 -0.38
N SER A 177 -12.17 -0.49 -1.36
CA SER A 177 -10.77 -0.87 -1.55
C SER A 177 -9.85 -0.18 -0.55
N LEU A 178 -10.12 1.08 -0.22
CA LEU A 178 -9.44 1.84 0.84
C LEU A 178 -9.75 1.25 2.22
N ASP A 179 -11.02 0.99 2.54
CA ASP A 179 -11.44 0.33 3.78
C ASP A 179 -10.72 -1.01 4.01
N ARG A 180 -10.58 -1.82 2.95
CA ARG A 180 -9.85 -3.08 3.05
C ARG A 180 -8.36 -2.87 3.31
N LEU A 181 -7.76 -1.83 2.71
CA LEU A 181 -6.38 -1.47 2.97
C LEU A 181 -6.22 -0.95 4.41
N GLU A 182 -7.11 -0.05 4.84
CA GLU A 182 -7.15 0.51 6.18
C GLU A 182 -7.28 -0.60 7.24
N ARG A 183 -8.23 -1.52 7.09
CA ARG A 183 -8.35 -2.67 8.01
C ARG A 183 -7.09 -3.54 8.07
N ARG A 184 -6.42 -3.77 6.93
CA ARG A 184 -5.14 -4.49 6.92
C ARG A 184 -4.02 -3.71 7.63
N LEU A 185 -4.04 -2.38 7.52
CA LEU A 185 -3.11 -1.52 8.24
C LEU A 185 -3.45 -1.50 9.72
N ASP A 186 -4.74 -1.39 10.10
CA ASP A 186 -5.20 -1.44 11.50
C ASP A 186 -4.92 -2.80 12.15
N GLU A 187 -5.07 -3.90 11.42
CA GLU A 187 -4.68 -5.24 11.89
C GLU A 187 -3.17 -5.38 12.08
N ALA A 188 -2.38 -4.59 11.31
CA ALA A 188 -0.93 -4.48 11.44
C ALA A 188 -0.49 -3.33 12.35
N ASP A 189 -1.42 -2.42 12.69
CA ASP A 189 -1.15 -1.27 13.55
C ASP A 189 -1.12 -1.73 15.01
N GLU A 190 0.07 -2.00 15.45
CA GLU A 190 0.41 -2.03 16.86
C GLU A 190 0.41 -0.58 17.32
N ARG A 191 -0.58 -0.20 18.12
CA ARG A 191 -0.70 1.15 18.70
C ARG A 191 0.57 1.54 19.43
N ALA A 192 1.53 2.04 18.68
CA ALA A 192 2.72 2.64 19.22
C ALA A 192 2.35 4.03 19.72
N ASP A 193 2.48 4.24 21.01
CA ASP A 193 2.44 5.58 21.58
C ASP A 193 3.61 6.39 20.97
N LEU A 194 3.32 7.22 19.96
CA LEU A 194 4.29 8.02 19.20
C LEU A 194 5.00 9.10 20.05
N ALA A 195 4.72 9.15 21.34
CA ALA A 195 5.37 10.05 22.31
C ALA A 195 6.76 9.59 22.79
N ALA A 196 7.33 8.53 22.20
CA ALA A 196 8.64 8.02 22.61
C ALA A 196 9.76 8.96 22.18
N ALA A 197 10.36 9.51 23.21
CA ALA A 197 11.56 10.32 23.36
C ALA A 197 12.50 10.49 22.17
N ALA A 198 12.99 11.72 22.00
CA ALA A 198 14.01 12.16 21.00
C ALA A 198 15.39 11.47 21.15
N ARG A 199 15.60 10.65 22.16
CA ARG A 199 16.75 9.75 22.31
C ARG A 199 16.22 8.34 22.51
N GLY A 200 16.63 7.41 21.62
CA GLY A 200 16.29 6.00 21.74
C GLY A 200 16.71 5.43 23.09
N PRO A 201 16.02 4.37 23.57
CA PRO A 201 16.39 3.68 24.80
C PRO A 201 17.79 3.06 24.68
N ALA A 202 18.42 2.77 25.80
CA ALA A 202 19.73 2.13 25.84
C ALA A 202 19.58 0.62 26.02
N LEU A 203 20.44 -0.14 25.38
CA LEU A 203 20.67 -1.55 25.71
C LEU A 203 21.77 -1.61 26.78
N ARG A 204 21.46 -2.13 27.98
CA ARG A 204 22.39 -2.14 29.11
C ARG A 204 23.06 -3.49 29.34
N ASP A 205 22.34 -4.58 29.16
CA ASP A 205 22.81 -5.95 29.34
C ASP A 205 22.66 -6.72 28.02
N ARG A 206 21.45 -7.13 27.69
CA ARG A 206 21.21 -7.97 26.53
C ARG A 206 19.78 -8.00 26.04
N ILE A 207 19.60 -8.41 24.79
CA ILE A 207 18.35 -8.92 24.26
C ILE A 207 18.42 -10.43 24.24
N ALA A 208 17.51 -11.12 24.93
CA ALA A 208 17.46 -12.58 24.96
C ALA A 208 16.21 -13.08 24.22
N CYS A 209 16.41 -14.00 23.30
CA CYS A 209 15.38 -14.64 22.51
C CYS A 209 15.27 -16.11 22.95
N ARG A 210 14.06 -16.56 23.32
CA ARG A 210 13.83 -17.90 23.86
C ARG A 210 12.77 -18.63 23.05
N MET A 211 13.12 -19.80 22.49
CA MET A 211 12.23 -20.67 21.73
C MET A 211 11.47 -19.94 20.61
N LEU A 212 12.10 -18.92 19.99
CA LEU A 212 11.45 -18.12 18.95
C LEU A 212 11.24 -18.97 17.70
N SER A 213 10.01 -18.90 17.16
CA SER A 213 9.69 -19.49 15.86
C SER A 213 8.86 -18.55 15.00
N TYR A 214 9.02 -18.70 13.69
CA TYR A 214 8.23 -18.00 12.70
C TYR A 214 8.06 -18.87 11.44
N SER A 215 6.89 -18.82 10.80
CA SER A 215 6.63 -19.60 9.59
C SER A 215 6.01 -18.73 8.51
N TYR A 216 6.49 -18.92 7.28
CA TYR A 216 5.86 -18.37 6.07
C TYR A 216 4.83 -19.37 5.53
N PHE A 217 3.72 -18.85 5.03
CA PHE A 217 2.64 -19.62 4.43
C PHE A 217 2.37 -19.14 3.02
N ASP A 218 1.98 -20.05 2.14
CA ASP A 218 1.43 -19.70 0.84
C ASP A 218 -0.02 -19.20 0.97
N PRO A 219 -0.64 -18.68 -0.12
CA PRO A 219 -2.03 -18.24 -0.12
C PRO A 219 -3.04 -19.34 0.24
N ASP A 220 -2.68 -20.61 0.09
CA ASP A 220 -3.50 -21.79 0.40
C ASP A 220 -3.31 -22.23 1.86
N GLY A 221 -2.48 -21.53 2.65
CA GLY A 221 -2.23 -21.79 4.07
C GLY A 221 -1.22 -22.92 4.34
N LYS A 222 -0.49 -23.38 3.33
CA LYS A 222 0.56 -24.39 3.49
C LYS A 222 1.85 -23.73 3.95
N GLU A 223 2.51 -24.29 4.98
CA GLU A 223 3.80 -23.82 5.45
C GLU A 223 4.88 -24.01 4.38
N MET A 224 5.50 -22.91 3.97
CA MET A 224 6.58 -22.89 2.98
C MET A 224 7.98 -22.98 3.60
N PHE A 225 8.17 -22.26 4.71
CA PHE A 225 9.45 -22.18 5.40
C PHE A 225 9.24 -21.83 6.87
N ARG A 226 10.05 -22.43 7.76
CA ARG A 226 10.01 -22.16 9.20
C ARG A 226 11.38 -21.80 9.72
N ILE A 227 11.42 -20.82 10.61
CA ILE A 227 12.55 -20.57 11.51
C ILE A 227 12.18 -21.02 12.90
N GLY A 228 13.14 -21.68 13.55
CA GLY A 228 13.04 -22.04 14.95
C GLY A 228 12.46 -23.43 15.23
N PRO A 229 12.30 -23.75 16.51
CA PRO A 229 12.58 -22.88 17.66
C PRO A 229 14.07 -22.56 17.81
N VAL A 230 14.40 -21.28 18.05
CA VAL A 230 15.78 -20.82 18.24
C VAL A 230 15.92 -20.08 19.57
N ASP A 231 17.07 -20.31 20.22
CA ASP A 231 17.52 -19.62 21.42
C ASP A 231 18.82 -18.86 21.11
N PHE A 232 18.82 -17.55 21.32
CA PHE A 232 20.04 -16.75 21.19
C PHE A 232 19.93 -15.46 22.01
N GLU A 233 21.06 -14.80 22.17
CA GLU A 233 21.14 -13.50 22.82
C GLU A 233 22.03 -12.54 22.04
N VAL A 234 21.76 -11.24 22.18
CA VAL A 234 22.58 -10.13 21.68
C VAL A 234 22.99 -9.31 22.90
N ARG A 235 24.29 -9.22 23.18
CA ARG A 235 24.84 -8.51 24.35
C ARG A 235 25.14 -7.07 24.02
N ALA A 236 24.97 -6.19 25.00
CA ALA A 236 25.31 -4.78 24.84
C ALA A 236 26.79 -4.60 24.49
N GLY A 237 27.07 -3.80 23.45
CA GLY A 237 28.43 -3.47 23.02
C GLY A 237 29.18 -4.59 22.31
N GLU A 238 28.53 -5.70 21.91
CA GLU A 238 29.17 -6.76 21.13
C GLU A 238 29.05 -6.54 19.61
N ILE A 239 29.98 -7.10 18.86
CA ILE A 239 29.86 -7.35 17.43
C ILE A 239 29.45 -8.80 17.25
N LEU A 240 28.18 -9.01 16.85
CA LEU A 240 27.60 -10.33 16.60
C LEU A 240 27.48 -10.56 15.10
N PHE A 241 28.18 -11.59 14.58
CA PHE A 241 27.95 -12.01 13.21
C PHE A 241 26.93 -13.14 13.14
N ILE A 242 26.03 -13.06 12.15
CA ILE A 242 25.07 -14.11 11.80
C ILE A 242 25.44 -14.61 10.41
N VAL A 243 25.81 -15.87 10.33
CA VAL A 243 26.31 -16.50 9.10
C VAL A 243 25.48 -17.73 8.74
N GLY A 244 25.62 -18.23 7.50
CA GLY A 244 24.90 -19.42 7.02
C GLY A 244 24.58 -19.32 5.54
N GLY A 245 24.14 -20.40 4.93
CA GLY A 245 23.82 -20.47 3.49
C GLY A 245 22.66 -19.53 3.08
N ASN A 246 22.50 -19.33 1.77
CA ASN A 246 21.35 -18.63 1.25
C ASN A 246 20.06 -19.39 1.59
N GLY A 247 19.02 -18.66 2.04
CA GLY A 247 17.77 -19.28 2.47
C GLY A 247 17.81 -19.93 3.87
N SER A 248 18.92 -19.85 4.62
CA SER A 248 18.99 -20.39 5.99
C SER A 248 18.14 -19.65 7.02
N GLY A 249 17.58 -18.47 6.67
CA GLY A 249 16.68 -17.71 7.53
C GLY A 249 17.31 -16.50 8.25
N LYS A 250 18.54 -16.11 7.92
CA LYS A 250 19.27 -14.98 8.55
C LYS A 250 18.48 -13.67 8.54
N SER A 251 18.00 -13.24 7.37
CA SER A 251 17.23 -12.00 7.25
C SER A 251 15.89 -12.06 8.00
N THR A 252 15.27 -13.25 8.10
CA THR A 252 14.07 -13.43 8.93
C THR A 252 14.42 -13.37 10.41
N LEU A 253 15.54 -13.92 10.83
CA LEU A 253 16.00 -13.88 12.22
C LEU A 253 16.21 -12.43 12.70
N ILE A 254 16.89 -11.59 11.90
CA ILE A 254 17.10 -10.17 12.28
C ILE A 254 15.80 -9.36 12.24
N ARG A 255 14.84 -9.68 11.37
CA ARG A 255 13.50 -9.08 11.38
C ARG A 255 12.69 -9.49 12.61
N LEU A 256 12.82 -10.73 13.07
CA LEU A 256 12.27 -11.20 14.35
C LEU A 256 12.94 -10.50 15.53
N LEU A 257 14.27 -10.38 15.51
CA LEU A 257 15.04 -9.66 16.54
C LEU A 257 14.56 -8.21 16.68
N ALA A 258 14.34 -7.51 15.58
CA ALA A 258 13.82 -6.15 15.57
C ALA A 258 12.29 -6.08 15.77
N ARG A 259 11.61 -7.21 16.03
CA ARG A 259 10.14 -7.31 16.18
C ARG A 259 9.37 -6.70 15.01
N LEU A 260 9.94 -6.75 13.80
CA LEU A 260 9.21 -6.44 12.57
C LEU A 260 8.31 -7.60 12.15
N TYR A 261 8.62 -8.80 12.60
CA TYR A 261 7.78 -9.99 12.50
C TYR A 261 7.37 -10.44 13.89
N GLU A 262 6.07 -10.74 14.04
CA GLU A 262 5.54 -11.30 15.28
C GLU A 262 5.91 -12.78 15.37
N PRO A 263 6.66 -13.23 16.42
CA PRO A 263 6.97 -14.63 16.58
C PRO A 263 5.70 -15.44 16.85
N ARG A 264 5.61 -16.64 16.24
CA ARG A 264 4.50 -17.54 16.50
C ARG A 264 4.58 -18.20 17.86
N THR A 265 5.77 -18.51 18.29
CA THR A 265 6.04 -19.07 19.62
C THR A 265 7.33 -18.48 20.16
N GLY A 266 7.50 -18.59 21.47
CA GLY A 266 8.66 -18.12 22.18
C GLY A 266 8.45 -16.75 22.81
N ALA A 267 9.49 -16.22 23.44
CA ALA A 267 9.48 -14.94 24.12
C ALA A 267 10.79 -14.19 23.90
N MET A 268 10.70 -12.88 23.94
CA MET A 268 11.86 -11.98 23.86
C MET A 268 11.95 -11.17 25.15
N PHE A 269 13.17 -10.90 25.58
CA PHE A 269 13.45 -10.13 26.77
C PHE A 269 14.49 -9.06 26.44
N TRP A 270 14.23 -7.84 26.87
CA TRP A 270 15.14 -6.72 26.80
C TRP A 270 15.58 -6.33 28.20
N ASP A 271 16.87 -6.48 28.48
CA ASP A 271 17.47 -6.26 29.82
C ASP A 271 16.72 -6.99 30.94
N GLY A 272 16.21 -8.20 30.64
CA GLY A 272 15.45 -9.05 31.55
C GLY A 272 13.94 -8.78 31.61
N ALA A 273 13.45 -7.66 31.08
CA ALA A 273 12.01 -7.39 30.94
C ALA A 273 11.44 -8.07 29.68
N PRO A 274 10.23 -8.67 29.71
CA PRO A 274 9.61 -9.22 28.54
C PRO A 274 9.26 -8.11 27.53
N VAL A 275 9.42 -8.40 26.24
CA VAL A 275 8.98 -7.51 25.15
C VAL A 275 7.55 -7.89 24.78
N ASP A 276 6.62 -7.02 25.08
CA ASP A 276 5.18 -7.15 24.84
C ASP A 276 4.63 -5.94 24.05
N GLN A 277 3.32 -5.84 23.91
CA GLN A 277 2.68 -4.75 23.19
C GLN A 277 2.87 -3.37 23.86
N ASP A 278 3.02 -3.34 25.18
CA ASP A 278 3.10 -2.08 25.93
C ASP A 278 4.46 -1.39 25.75
N ASN A 279 5.55 -2.15 25.54
CA ASN A 279 6.89 -1.62 25.36
C ASN A 279 7.47 -1.83 23.94
N LEU A 280 6.68 -2.36 23.01
CA LEU A 280 7.16 -2.73 21.66
C LEU A 280 7.72 -1.54 20.90
N ALA A 281 7.07 -0.38 20.96
CA ALA A 281 7.54 0.83 20.28
C ALA A 281 8.88 1.31 20.81
N GLU A 282 9.06 1.27 22.13
CA GLU A 282 10.31 1.62 22.79
C GLU A 282 11.40 0.59 22.45
N TYR A 283 11.07 -0.70 22.46
CA TYR A 283 11.97 -1.76 22.05
C TYR A 283 12.44 -1.58 20.60
N ARG A 284 11.54 -1.32 19.66
CA ARG A 284 11.89 -1.06 18.25
C ARG A 284 12.78 0.17 18.10
N ASN A 285 12.62 1.15 18.97
CA ASN A 285 13.43 2.36 18.96
C ASN A 285 14.90 2.13 19.41
N LEU A 286 15.24 0.92 19.90
CA LEU A 286 16.64 0.49 20.11
C LEU A 286 17.41 0.37 18.80
N PHE A 287 16.73 0.09 17.67
CA PHE A 287 17.37 -0.38 16.45
C PHE A 287 17.48 0.71 15.40
N SER A 288 18.60 0.70 14.66
CA SER A 288 18.70 1.21 13.31
C SER A 288 19.16 0.06 12.42
N ALA A 289 18.51 -0.16 11.27
CA ALA A 289 18.75 -1.34 10.45
C ALA A 289 18.85 -1.00 8.97
N ILE A 290 19.85 -1.60 8.30
CA ILE A 290 19.97 -1.58 6.85
C ILE A 290 19.75 -3.00 6.36
N PHE A 291 18.51 -3.30 5.96
CA PHE A 291 18.15 -4.60 5.38
C PHE A 291 18.64 -4.72 3.94
N SER A 292 18.71 -5.93 3.41
CA SER A 292 19.08 -6.18 2.00
C SER A 292 18.11 -5.51 1.00
N ASP A 293 16.83 -5.40 1.36
CA ASP A 293 15.75 -4.77 0.60
C ASP A 293 15.38 -3.36 1.09
N PHE A 294 16.33 -2.63 1.69
CA PHE A 294 16.10 -1.32 2.29
C PHE A 294 15.55 -0.28 1.28
N HIS A 295 14.70 0.61 1.78
CA HIS A 295 14.28 1.81 1.06
C HIS A 295 15.14 3.01 1.43
N LEU A 296 15.59 3.75 0.43
CA LEU A 296 16.36 4.98 0.64
C LEU A 296 15.43 6.18 0.52
N PHE A 297 15.23 6.88 1.63
CA PHE A 297 14.44 8.10 1.70
C PHE A 297 15.21 9.30 1.15
N ASP A 298 14.51 10.27 0.59
CA ASP A 298 15.09 11.51 0.09
C ASP A 298 15.34 12.56 1.19
N ARG A 299 14.85 12.27 2.41
CA ARG A 299 14.97 13.15 3.59
C ARG A 299 15.30 12.34 4.83
N LEU A 300 15.78 13.03 5.84
CA LEU A 300 16.02 12.50 7.18
C LEU A 300 14.74 12.63 8.02
N TYR A 301 13.74 11.77 7.77
CA TYR A 301 12.49 11.78 8.52
C TYR A 301 12.74 11.41 9.99
N GLY A 302 12.09 12.15 10.91
CA GLY A 302 12.22 11.91 12.36
C GLY A 302 13.54 12.41 12.97
N LEU A 303 14.39 13.08 12.19
CA LEU A 303 15.65 13.69 12.63
C LEU A 303 15.56 15.20 12.43
N ASP A 304 14.77 15.86 13.29
CA ASP A 304 14.61 17.31 13.25
C ASP A 304 15.86 18.02 13.80
N GLY A 305 16.32 19.05 13.07
CA GLY A 305 17.43 19.89 13.53
C GLY A 305 18.83 19.32 13.32
N VAL A 306 18.98 18.28 12.48
CA VAL A 306 20.32 17.78 12.09
C VAL A 306 21.11 18.87 11.39
N ASP A 307 22.36 19.09 11.85
CA ASP A 307 23.26 20.06 11.25
C ASP A 307 23.69 19.59 9.84
N GLY A 308 23.50 20.47 8.86
CA GLY A 308 23.92 20.22 7.48
C GLY A 308 25.43 20.00 7.33
N GLU A 309 26.26 20.58 8.21
CA GLU A 309 27.70 20.37 8.24
C GLU A 309 28.05 18.96 8.73
N GLU A 310 27.33 18.44 9.73
CA GLU A 310 27.47 17.07 10.20
C GLU A 310 27.12 16.06 9.09
N VAL A 311 26.01 16.29 8.36
CA VAL A 311 25.63 15.45 7.22
C VAL A 311 26.72 15.51 6.13
N ALA A 312 27.26 16.70 5.83
CA ALA A 312 28.30 16.86 4.83
C ALA A 312 29.59 16.12 5.21
N ALA A 313 29.99 16.18 6.48
CA ALA A 313 31.16 15.42 6.98
C ALA A 313 30.95 13.90 6.88
N LEU A 314 29.75 13.41 7.19
CA LEU A 314 29.43 11.99 7.04
C LEU A 314 29.38 11.57 5.55
N LEU A 315 28.85 12.40 4.66
CA LEU A 315 28.89 12.16 3.21
C LEU A 315 30.32 12.08 2.68
N GLU A 316 31.21 12.95 3.16
CA GLU A 316 32.64 12.92 2.82
C GLU A 316 33.29 11.60 3.33
N ARG A 317 33.06 11.26 4.59
CA ARG A 317 33.58 10.01 5.20
C ARG A 317 33.11 8.76 4.45
N MET A 318 31.88 8.77 3.90
CA MET A 318 31.32 7.68 3.10
C MET A 318 31.66 7.79 1.61
N GLU A 319 32.55 8.70 1.22
CA GLU A 319 32.96 8.94 -0.17
C GLU A 319 31.80 9.30 -1.11
N LEU A 320 30.79 10.01 -0.58
CA LEU A 320 29.56 10.40 -1.31
C LEU A 320 29.48 11.90 -1.64
N SER A 321 30.36 12.74 -1.11
CA SER A 321 30.29 14.21 -1.26
C SER A 321 30.28 14.69 -2.73
N HIS A 322 30.91 13.91 -3.62
CA HIS A 322 30.93 14.20 -5.07
C HIS A 322 29.72 13.62 -5.83
N LYS A 323 28.85 12.86 -5.18
CA LYS A 323 27.68 12.18 -5.78
C LYS A 323 26.36 12.80 -5.33
N THR A 324 26.24 13.17 -4.06
CA THR A 324 25.04 13.77 -3.48
C THR A 324 25.44 14.76 -2.40
N GLY A 325 24.62 15.77 -2.22
CA GLY A 325 24.73 16.74 -1.13
C GLY A 325 23.45 16.76 -0.32
N TYR A 326 23.45 17.47 0.80
CA TYR A 326 22.30 17.64 1.66
C TYR A 326 22.00 19.13 1.81
N ALA A 327 20.81 19.57 1.43
CA ALA A 327 20.37 20.95 1.56
C ALA A 327 18.85 21.02 1.76
N GLN A 328 18.38 21.96 2.56
CA GLN A 328 16.96 22.15 2.84
C GLN A 328 16.23 20.86 3.32
N GLY A 329 16.91 20.05 4.11
CA GLY A 329 16.35 18.80 4.64
C GLY A 329 16.28 17.66 3.63
N ARG A 330 16.95 17.75 2.46
CA ARG A 330 16.89 16.73 1.38
C ARG A 330 18.25 16.39 0.83
N PHE A 331 18.40 15.13 0.42
CA PHE A 331 19.51 14.71 -0.43
C PHE A 331 19.28 15.16 -1.88
N SER A 332 20.30 15.71 -2.51
CA SER A 332 20.19 16.30 -3.86
C SER A 332 20.01 15.24 -4.96
N ARG A 333 20.48 14.01 -4.74
CA ARG A 333 20.43 12.92 -5.70
C ARG A 333 20.38 11.57 -4.99
N LEU A 334 19.48 10.68 -5.46
CA LEU A 334 19.35 9.29 -5.00
C LEU A 334 19.65 8.26 -6.10
N ASP A 335 19.92 8.73 -7.33
CA ASP A 335 20.34 7.86 -8.44
C ASP A 335 21.81 7.49 -8.27
N LEU A 336 22.04 6.52 -7.40
CA LEU A 336 23.33 6.05 -6.93
C LEU A 336 23.47 4.55 -7.24
N SER A 337 24.71 4.06 -7.35
CA SER A 337 24.97 2.62 -7.41
C SER A 337 24.52 1.92 -6.12
N THR A 338 24.31 0.59 -6.15
CA THR A 338 23.83 -0.16 -4.97
C THR A 338 24.76 0.04 -3.77
N GLY A 339 26.07 -0.03 -3.93
CA GLY A 339 27.02 0.23 -2.86
C GLY A 339 26.93 1.66 -2.31
N GLN A 340 26.81 2.69 -3.20
CA GLN A 340 26.64 4.07 -2.79
C GLN A 340 25.29 4.30 -2.06
N ARG A 341 24.23 3.66 -2.49
CA ARG A 341 22.95 3.70 -1.78
C ARG A 341 23.04 3.13 -0.37
N LYS A 342 23.77 2.01 -0.19
CA LYS A 342 24.01 1.43 1.14
C LYS A 342 24.88 2.34 2.01
N ARG A 343 25.88 3.04 1.43
CA ARG A 343 26.68 4.05 2.15
C ARG A 343 25.80 5.24 2.58
N LEU A 344 24.87 5.69 1.72
CA LEU A 344 23.94 6.78 2.09
C LEU A 344 22.95 6.34 3.18
N ALA A 345 22.45 5.10 3.16
CA ALA A 345 21.66 4.54 4.25
C ALA A 345 22.45 4.49 5.56
N LEU A 346 23.76 4.20 5.48
CA LEU A 346 24.64 4.22 6.64
C LEU A 346 24.77 5.63 7.25
N VAL A 347 24.83 6.68 6.44
CA VAL A 347 24.78 8.06 6.94
C VAL A 347 23.53 8.30 7.80
N THR A 348 22.36 7.81 7.37
CA THR A 348 21.12 7.92 8.16
C THR A 348 21.23 7.14 9.47
N THR A 349 21.74 5.90 9.44
CA THR A 349 21.96 5.08 10.64
C THR A 349 22.90 5.76 11.66
N LEU A 350 23.95 6.43 11.18
CA LEU A 350 24.88 7.18 12.03
C LEU A 350 24.22 8.38 12.70
N LEU A 351 23.36 9.09 11.98
CA LEU A 351 22.60 10.25 12.50
C LEU A 351 21.49 9.84 13.48
N GLU A 352 20.86 8.68 13.26
CA GLU A 352 19.86 8.12 14.20
C GLU A 352 20.48 7.75 15.55
N ASP A 353 21.74 7.41 15.58
CA ASP A 353 22.56 7.10 16.74
C ASP A 353 21.94 6.12 17.75
N LYS A 354 21.19 5.11 17.27
CA LYS A 354 20.52 4.08 18.07
C LYS A 354 21.51 3.16 18.80
N ALA A 355 21.04 2.42 19.80
CA ALA A 355 21.88 1.51 20.60
C ALA A 355 22.31 0.26 19.86
N VAL A 356 21.46 -0.28 18.98
CA VAL A 356 21.69 -1.52 18.23
C VAL A 356 21.61 -1.24 16.74
N TRP A 357 22.64 -1.59 16.00
CA TRP A 357 22.69 -1.44 14.55
C TRP A 357 22.69 -2.80 13.87
N ILE A 358 21.81 -2.98 12.88
CA ILE A 358 21.66 -4.21 12.12
C ILE A 358 22.10 -3.97 10.67
N PHE A 359 22.99 -4.82 10.18
CA PHE A 359 23.51 -4.78 8.81
C PHE A 359 23.22 -6.12 8.11
N ASP A 360 22.28 -6.12 7.14
CA ASP A 360 21.93 -7.31 6.36
C ASP A 360 22.70 -7.32 5.04
N GLU A 361 23.79 -8.10 4.99
CA GLU A 361 24.67 -8.23 3.81
C GLU A 361 25.12 -6.88 3.24
N TRP A 362 25.36 -5.92 4.16
CA TRP A 362 25.66 -4.54 3.77
C TRP A 362 26.94 -4.44 2.95
N ALA A 363 27.99 -5.16 3.35
CA ALA A 363 29.30 -5.11 2.75
C ALA A 363 29.40 -5.85 1.40
N ALA A 364 28.43 -6.70 1.05
CA ALA A 364 28.47 -7.50 -0.18
C ALA A 364 28.58 -6.65 -1.46
N ASP A 365 27.93 -5.48 -1.47
CA ASP A 365 27.90 -4.57 -2.62
C ASP A 365 28.98 -3.48 -2.55
N GLN A 366 29.92 -3.54 -1.61
CA GLN A 366 31.02 -2.61 -1.50
C GLN A 366 32.24 -3.10 -2.28
N ASP A 367 33.06 -2.15 -2.76
CA ASP A 367 34.36 -2.47 -3.30
C ASP A 367 35.30 -3.07 -2.23
N PRO A 368 36.31 -3.81 -2.63
CA PRO A 368 37.17 -4.52 -1.67
C PRO A 368 37.84 -3.61 -0.63
N THR A 369 38.18 -2.38 -1.01
CA THR A 369 38.84 -1.40 -0.11
C THR A 369 37.85 -0.93 0.95
N PHE A 370 36.70 -0.48 0.56
CA PHE A 370 35.67 0.01 1.51
C PHE A 370 35.08 -1.13 2.35
N ARG A 371 34.97 -2.34 1.80
CA ARG A 371 34.59 -3.54 2.55
C ARG A 371 35.58 -3.81 3.70
N ARG A 372 36.88 -3.71 3.47
CA ARG A 372 37.89 -3.84 4.51
C ARG A 372 37.74 -2.74 5.57
N VAL A 373 37.58 -1.48 5.14
CA VAL A 373 37.32 -0.35 6.06
C VAL A 373 36.10 -0.59 6.92
N PHE A 374 35.01 -1.11 6.35
CA PHE A 374 33.80 -1.43 7.11
C PHE A 374 34.07 -2.43 8.24
N TYR A 375 34.71 -3.57 7.91
CA TYR A 375 34.91 -4.61 8.90
C TYR A 375 36.04 -4.28 9.89
N GLU A 376 37.17 -3.79 9.41
CA GLU A 376 38.38 -3.66 10.24
C GLU A 376 38.49 -2.30 10.96
N GLU A 377 37.81 -1.28 10.47
CA GLU A 377 37.90 0.07 11.04
C GLU A 377 36.54 0.55 11.63
N LEU A 378 35.47 0.53 10.83
CA LEU A 378 34.19 1.11 11.23
C LEU A 378 33.49 0.27 12.32
N LEU A 379 33.38 -1.05 12.18
CA LEU A 379 32.75 -1.90 13.18
C LEU A 379 33.46 -1.81 14.55
N PRO A 380 34.81 -1.94 14.66
CA PRO A 380 35.51 -1.77 15.92
C PRO A 380 35.37 -0.36 16.51
N GLU A 381 35.40 0.69 15.69
CA GLU A 381 35.20 2.07 16.12
C GLU A 381 33.82 2.26 16.77
N TRP A 382 32.75 1.77 16.12
CA TRP A 382 31.39 1.93 16.65
C TRP A 382 31.17 1.10 17.92
N ARG A 383 31.76 -0.11 17.97
CA ARG A 383 31.78 -0.90 19.21
C ARG A 383 32.47 -0.13 20.34
N ALA A 384 33.62 0.49 20.08
CA ALA A 384 34.34 1.30 21.09
C ALA A 384 33.50 2.50 21.58
N ARG A 385 32.55 2.99 20.77
CA ARG A 385 31.54 3.99 21.15
C ARG A 385 30.36 3.42 21.91
N GLY A 386 30.37 2.12 22.24
CA GLY A 386 29.32 1.42 22.99
C GLY A 386 28.14 0.94 22.13
N LYS A 387 28.25 0.94 20.79
CA LYS A 387 27.21 0.41 19.92
C LYS A 387 27.21 -1.11 19.89
N THR A 388 26.02 -1.70 19.87
CA THR A 388 25.83 -3.13 19.64
C THR A 388 25.60 -3.36 18.15
N LEU A 389 26.37 -4.27 17.54
CA LEU A 389 26.39 -4.45 16.09
C LEU A 389 26.00 -5.87 15.74
N VAL A 390 24.92 -6.02 14.96
CA VAL A 390 24.46 -7.31 14.44
C VAL A 390 24.66 -7.30 12.93
N VAL A 391 25.55 -8.16 12.45
CA VAL A 391 25.98 -8.17 11.05
C VAL A 391 25.70 -9.53 10.42
N VAL A 392 24.81 -9.56 9.44
CA VAL A 392 24.63 -10.72 8.57
C VAL A 392 25.68 -10.67 7.47
N THR A 393 26.50 -11.70 7.37
CA THR A 393 27.58 -11.75 6.38
C THR A 393 27.89 -13.17 5.93
N HIS A 394 28.47 -13.27 4.73
CA HIS A 394 29.08 -14.48 4.17
C HIS A 394 30.61 -14.37 4.05
N ASP A 395 31.21 -13.28 4.51
CA ASP A 395 32.61 -12.95 4.32
C ASP A 395 33.42 -13.53 5.51
N ASP A 396 33.85 -14.77 5.37
CA ASP A 396 34.58 -15.53 6.38
C ASP A 396 35.95 -14.92 6.76
N ARG A 397 36.56 -14.17 5.84
CA ARG A 397 37.83 -13.45 6.07
C ARG A 397 37.79 -12.49 7.26
N TYR A 398 36.58 -12.00 7.61
CA TYR A 398 36.41 -11.00 8.67
C TYR A 398 35.77 -11.56 9.94
N PHE A 399 35.60 -12.89 10.08
CA PHE A 399 35.04 -13.49 11.28
C PHE A 399 35.82 -13.18 12.54
N HIS A 400 37.11 -12.91 12.41
CA HIS A 400 37.97 -12.52 13.52
C HIS A 400 37.63 -11.16 14.14
N VAL A 401 36.84 -10.32 13.48
CA VAL A 401 36.36 -9.02 13.97
C VAL A 401 35.18 -9.18 14.93
N ALA A 402 34.42 -10.25 14.79
CA ALA A 402 33.24 -10.52 15.64
C ALA A 402 33.65 -11.02 17.03
N ASP A 403 32.94 -10.56 18.04
CA ASP A 403 33.04 -11.16 19.39
C ASP A 403 32.39 -12.55 19.43
N ARG A 404 31.33 -12.73 18.62
CA ARG A 404 30.63 -14.00 18.49
C ARG A 404 30.09 -14.18 17.08
N VAL A 405 30.01 -15.44 16.66
CA VAL A 405 29.42 -15.84 15.38
C VAL A 405 28.31 -16.83 15.66
N LEU A 406 27.11 -16.54 15.14
CA LEU A 406 25.95 -17.44 15.14
C LEU A 406 25.79 -18.05 13.76
N VAL A 407 25.75 -19.38 13.68
CA VAL A 407 25.59 -20.11 12.42
C VAL A 407 24.12 -20.53 12.27
N MET A 408 23.51 -20.18 11.14
CA MET A 408 22.15 -20.61 10.79
C MET A 408 22.16 -21.63 9.65
N GLU A 409 21.46 -22.74 9.85
CA GLU A 409 21.26 -23.79 8.86
C GLU A 409 19.78 -24.19 8.83
N GLU A 410 19.16 -24.13 7.66
CA GLU A 410 17.76 -24.55 7.42
C GLU A 410 16.76 -24.05 8.50
N GLY A 411 16.85 -22.78 8.86
CA GLY A 411 15.96 -22.16 9.86
C GLY A 411 16.28 -22.49 11.32
N ARG A 412 17.42 -23.12 11.62
CA ARG A 412 17.85 -23.47 12.97
C ARG A 412 19.22 -22.88 13.29
N MET A 413 19.51 -22.73 14.57
CA MET A 413 20.88 -22.45 15.01
C MET A 413 21.68 -23.74 14.95
N ALA A 414 22.82 -23.70 14.26
CA ALA A 414 23.77 -24.79 14.35
C ALA A 414 24.37 -24.83 15.76
N ALA A 415 24.61 -26.03 16.28
CA ALA A 415 25.26 -26.22 17.57
C ALA A 415 26.63 -25.49 17.60
N ALA A 416 26.90 -24.71 18.64
CA ALA A 416 28.17 -24.04 18.85
C ALA A 416 29.26 -25.13 18.93
N GLY A 417 29.98 -25.35 17.82
CA GLY A 417 30.98 -26.41 17.71
C GLY A 417 31.48 -26.73 16.32
N ALA A 418 30.89 -26.23 15.27
CA ALA A 418 31.44 -26.33 13.92
C ALA A 418 32.40 -25.16 13.68
N SER A 419 33.66 -25.33 14.07
CA SER A 419 34.78 -24.48 13.66
C SER A 419 34.85 -24.49 12.13
N ALA A 420 34.74 -23.31 11.51
CA ALA A 420 35.11 -23.08 10.14
C ALA A 420 36.63 -23.10 10.00
#